data_afb2d0aedeb36e6c67ffde725e6a42a8
#
_entry.id   afb2d0aedeb36e6c67ffde725e6a42a8
#
_cell.length_a   1.000
_cell.length_b   1.000
_cell.length_c   1.000
_cell.angle_alpha   90.00
_cell.angle_beta   90.00
_cell.angle_gamma   90.00
#
_symmetry.space_group_name_H-M   'P 1'
#
loop_
_entity.id
_entity.type
_entity.pdbx_description
1 polymer ?
#
loop_
_entity_poly.entity_id
_entity_poly.type
_entity_poly.pdbx_seq_one_letter_code
_entity_poly.pdbx_strand_id
1 'polypeptide(L)'
;LTEKPGTHAVVPNAAFSAAVDLFSDLDTPPQLLVLDAEGGVQRQVDSGTSPAFKALRRGRVSFQQVMSRDGFPLETMLVLPPGFDPAKKYPVFQFVYGGPGMPLVRNAFNPDSLWYQFLAQQGIVTWICDNRSASAKGTASAQGIYRNLGAQELRDQLDGLAWLKAQGWADMGRIALCGYSYGGFFTAYALTHSKAWKLGIMAAPVVDWHLYDSIYTERYLGLPEDNPDGYAAASPLEAAANLSGQVLLIHGTLDENVHPQQSILFLDALQKAGLSAPLTLLPGSGHRPRAPQHLWALYQSIWEFLHRNL
;
A
#
# COMPACT_ATOMS: atom_id res chain seq x y z
N LEU A 1 0.98 7.24 -30.05
CA LEU A 1 -0.17 6.34 -30.27
C LEU A 1 -1.33 6.62 -29.32
N THR A 2 -1.07 6.99 -28.05
CA THR A 2 -2.11 7.26 -27.05
C THR A 2 -1.88 8.63 -26.43
N GLU A 3 -2.90 9.50 -26.42
CA GLU A 3 -2.79 10.88 -25.92
C GLU A 3 -3.50 11.06 -24.56
N LYS A 4 -4.51 10.21 -24.27
CA LYS A 4 -5.27 10.30 -23.03
C LYS A 4 -4.38 9.94 -21.83
N PRO A 5 -4.28 10.80 -20.78
CA PRO A 5 -3.54 10.45 -19.58
C PRO A 5 -4.13 9.22 -18.89
N GLY A 6 -3.28 8.25 -18.54
CA GLY A 6 -3.68 7.00 -17.92
C GLY A 6 -2.64 5.90 -18.12
N THR A 7 -3.06 4.70 -17.84
CA THR A 7 -2.27 3.49 -18.11
C THR A 7 -2.80 2.79 -19.35
N HIS A 8 -1.90 2.50 -20.29
CA HIS A 8 -2.20 1.87 -21.58
C HIS A 8 -1.37 0.59 -21.74
N ALA A 9 -2.03 -0.49 -22.16
CA ALA A 9 -1.35 -1.69 -22.60
C ALA A 9 -1.72 -1.92 -24.08
N VAL A 10 -0.87 -1.41 -24.98
CA VAL A 10 -1.13 -1.36 -26.41
C VAL A 10 -0.50 -2.57 -27.12
N VAL A 11 -1.28 -3.32 -27.86
CA VAL A 11 -0.83 -4.44 -28.70
C VAL A 11 -1.19 -4.15 -30.16
N PRO A 12 -0.22 -3.76 -31.01
CA PRO A 12 -0.47 -3.52 -32.43
C PRO A 12 -0.65 -4.84 -33.21
N ASN A 13 -1.37 -4.78 -34.33
CA ASN A 13 -1.35 -5.86 -35.31
C ASN A 13 -0.03 -5.89 -36.08
N ALA A 14 0.22 -6.98 -36.81
CA ALA A 14 1.47 -7.19 -37.57
C ALA A 14 1.74 -6.11 -38.63
N ALA A 15 0.71 -5.48 -39.16
CA ALA A 15 0.83 -4.41 -40.17
C ALA A 15 0.91 -3.01 -39.56
N PHE A 16 0.83 -2.87 -38.22
CA PHE A 16 0.76 -1.60 -37.52
C PHE A 16 -0.38 -0.66 -38.01
N SER A 17 -1.40 -1.21 -38.61
CA SER A 17 -2.57 -0.47 -39.11
C SER A 17 -3.70 -0.35 -38.09
N ALA A 18 -3.63 -1.12 -37.03
CA ALA A 18 -4.57 -1.08 -35.89
C ALA A 18 -3.91 -1.65 -34.64
N ALA A 19 -4.43 -1.27 -33.47
CA ALA A 19 -3.98 -1.81 -32.19
C ALA A 19 -5.17 -2.08 -31.25
N VAL A 20 -4.96 -2.98 -30.30
CA VAL A 20 -5.83 -3.12 -29.14
C VAL A 20 -5.17 -2.42 -27.97
N ASP A 21 -5.93 -1.60 -27.24
CA ASP A 21 -5.46 -0.91 -26.05
C ASP A 21 -6.33 -1.28 -24.84
N LEU A 22 -5.69 -1.79 -23.79
CA LEU A 22 -6.30 -1.91 -22.47
C LEU A 22 -5.96 -0.65 -21.69
N PHE A 23 -6.92 0.27 -21.67
CA PHE A 23 -6.79 1.58 -21.04
C PHE A 23 -7.46 1.61 -19.67
N SER A 24 -6.83 2.26 -18.68
CA SER A 24 -7.47 2.68 -17.43
C SER A 24 -6.85 3.98 -16.90
N ASP A 25 -7.60 4.70 -16.08
CA ASP A 25 -7.12 5.80 -15.25
C ASP A 25 -7.71 5.68 -13.83
N LEU A 26 -7.50 6.66 -12.95
CA LEU A 26 -7.96 6.62 -11.57
C LEU A 26 -9.49 6.42 -11.41
N ASP A 27 -10.26 6.95 -12.35
CA ASP A 27 -11.73 6.94 -12.31
C ASP A 27 -12.35 5.96 -13.29
N THR A 28 -11.56 5.48 -14.24
CA THR A 28 -12.01 4.64 -15.35
C THR A 28 -11.50 3.21 -15.16
N PRO A 29 -12.38 2.24 -14.90
CA PRO A 29 -12.03 0.82 -14.94
C PRO A 29 -11.41 0.41 -16.28
N PRO A 30 -10.66 -0.72 -16.34
CA PRO A 30 -10.02 -1.15 -17.56
C PRO A 30 -11.00 -1.27 -18.71
N GLN A 31 -10.77 -0.50 -19.77
CA GLN A 31 -11.54 -0.48 -21.02
C GLN A 31 -10.76 -1.17 -22.12
N LEU A 32 -11.42 -1.94 -22.97
CA LEU A 32 -10.83 -2.54 -24.15
C LEU A 32 -11.19 -1.72 -25.39
N LEU A 33 -10.18 -1.11 -26.01
CA LEU A 33 -10.32 -0.20 -27.14
C LEU A 33 -9.64 -0.79 -28.38
N VAL A 34 -10.19 -0.50 -29.57
CA VAL A 34 -9.51 -0.70 -30.84
C VAL A 34 -9.11 0.66 -31.38
N LEU A 35 -7.82 0.82 -31.68
CA LEU A 35 -7.22 2.04 -32.20
C LEU A 35 -6.86 1.88 -33.66
N ASP A 36 -6.88 2.97 -34.44
CA ASP A 36 -6.28 3.05 -35.78
C ASP A 36 -4.75 3.25 -35.70
N ALA A 37 -4.11 3.39 -36.85
CA ALA A 37 -2.65 3.59 -36.94
C ALA A 37 -2.19 4.91 -36.30
N GLU A 38 -3.05 5.90 -36.26
CA GLU A 38 -2.81 7.23 -35.70
C GLU A 38 -3.10 7.30 -34.20
N GLY A 39 -3.71 6.24 -33.60
CA GLY A 39 -4.10 6.15 -32.20
C GLY A 39 -5.51 6.64 -31.92
N GLY A 40 -6.30 6.94 -32.94
CA GLY A 40 -7.71 7.27 -32.83
C GLY A 40 -8.54 6.06 -32.39
N VAL A 41 -9.47 6.25 -31.46
CA VAL A 41 -10.37 5.19 -30.99
C VAL A 41 -11.44 4.91 -32.05
N GLN A 42 -11.32 3.77 -32.74
CA GLN A 42 -12.30 3.30 -33.70
C GLN A 42 -13.48 2.60 -33.05
N ARG A 43 -13.22 1.86 -31.96
CA ARG A 43 -14.25 1.07 -31.30
C ARG A 43 -13.90 0.84 -29.83
N GLN A 44 -14.88 1.02 -28.95
CA GLN A 44 -14.85 0.49 -27.60
C GLN A 44 -15.48 -0.90 -27.57
N VAL A 45 -14.69 -1.92 -27.27
CA VAL A 45 -15.14 -3.31 -27.18
C VAL A 45 -15.76 -3.59 -25.83
N ASP A 46 -15.13 -3.08 -24.75
CA ASP A 46 -15.63 -3.18 -23.37
C ASP A 46 -15.40 -1.85 -22.65
N SER A 47 -16.40 -1.40 -21.92
CA SER A 47 -16.33 -0.19 -21.09
C SER A 47 -15.72 -0.44 -19.70
N GLY A 48 -15.52 -1.69 -19.30
CA GLY A 48 -15.09 -2.07 -17.96
C GLY A 48 -16.07 -1.72 -16.83
N THR A 49 -17.28 -1.25 -17.16
CA THR A 49 -18.25 -0.76 -16.17
C THR A 49 -19.54 -1.58 -16.15
N SER A 50 -20.04 -1.89 -14.96
CA SER A 50 -21.36 -2.48 -14.74
C SER A 50 -22.37 -1.39 -14.35
N PRO A 51 -23.69 -1.66 -14.44
CA PRO A 51 -24.72 -0.77 -13.88
C PRO A 51 -24.49 -0.47 -12.39
N ALA A 52 -24.07 -1.46 -11.61
CA ALA A 52 -23.75 -1.29 -10.20
C ALA A 52 -22.58 -0.31 -10.00
N PHE A 53 -21.51 -0.43 -10.79
CA PHE A 53 -20.38 0.51 -10.73
C PHE A 53 -20.83 1.95 -11.06
N LYS A 54 -21.66 2.13 -12.08
CA LYS A 54 -22.18 3.46 -12.48
C LYS A 54 -23.08 4.09 -11.41
N ALA A 55 -23.77 3.28 -10.60
CA ALA A 55 -24.62 3.75 -9.51
C ALA A 55 -23.83 4.11 -8.23
N LEU A 56 -22.53 3.77 -8.14
CA LEU A 56 -21.72 4.11 -6.98
C LEU A 56 -21.53 5.63 -6.86
N ARG A 57 -21.85 6.17 -5.70
CA ARG A 57 -21.50 7.54 -5.34
C ARG A 57 -20.01 7.57 -4.95
N ARG A 58 -19.14 7.84 -5.92
CA ARG A 58 -17.70 7.79 -5.76
C ARG A 58 -17.14 9.07 -5.14
N GLY A 59 -16.10 8.90 -4.33
CA GLY A 59 -15.26 9.96 -3.85
C GLY A 59 -14.30 10.45 -4.93
N ARG A 60 -13.76 11.66 -4.76
CA ARG A 60 -12.79 12.26 -5.69
C ARG A 60 -11.40 11.66 -5.47
N VAL A 61 -10.78 11.18 -6.54
CA VAL A 61 -9.36 10.76 -6.54
C VAL A 61 -8.49 11.88 -7.09
N SER A 62 -7.33 12.10 -6.48
CA SER A 62 -6.37 13.12 -6.95
C SER A 62 -4.95 12.74 -6.60
N PHE A 63 -4.00 13.17 -7.44
CA PHE A 63 -2.58 13.12 -7.17
C PHE A 63 -2.09 14.41 -6.52
N GLN A 64 -1.08 14.25 -5.66
CA GLN A 64 -0.33 15.34 -5.06
C GLN A 64 1.15 14.99 -5.06
N GLN A 65 2.02 15.98 -5.13
CA GLN A 65 3.43 15.82 -4.89
C GLN A 65 3.78 16.52 -3.58
N VAL A 66 4.42 15.80 -2.68
CA VAL A 66 4.82 16.28 -1.36
C VAL A 66 6.33 16.32 -1.30
N MET A 67 6.90 17.47 -0.94
CA MET A 67 8.34 17.60 -0.77
C MET A 67 8.74 17.08 0.61
N SER A 68 9.69 16.13 0.64
CA SER A 68 10.34 15.72 1.88
C SER A 68 11.21 16.84 2.44
N ARG A 69 11.63 16.73 3.70
CA ARG A 69 12.50 17.73 4.38
C ARG A 69 13.82 17.99 3.69
N ASP A 70 14.31 17.04 2.91
CA ASP A 70 15.54 17.11 2.14
C ASP A 70 15.31 17.36 0.64
N GLY A 71 14.08 17.75 0.27
CA GLY A 71 13.73 18.18 -1.08
C GLY A 71 13.43 17.06 -2.07
N PHE A 72 13.25 15.81 -1.64
CA PHE A 72 12.84 14.74 -2.53
C PHE A 72 11.32 14.78 -2.78
N PRO A 73 10.86 14.73 -4.06
CA PRO A 73 9.43 14.74 -4.37
C PRO A 73 8.80 13.35 -4.14
N LEU A 74 7.93 13.25 -3.13
CA LEU A 74 7.13 12.07 -2.81
C LEU A 74 5.81 12.12 -3.57
N GLU A 75 5.51 11.11 -4.37
CA GLU A 75 4.22 11.02 -5.05
C GLU A 75 3.14 10.53 -4.09
N THR A 76 2.00 11.19 -4.11
CA THR A 76 0.87 10.82 -3.24
C THR A 76 -0.45 10.77 -3.99
N MET A 77 -1.36 9.96 -3.49
CA MET A 77 -2.72 9.84 -3.98
C MET A 77 -3.71 9.98 -2.82
N LEU A 78 -4.77 10.72 -3.05
CA LEU A 78 -5.90 10.92 -2.13
C LEU A 78 -7.19 10.39 -2.75
N VAL A 79 -7.98 9.69 -1.94
CA VAL A 79 -9.38 9.40 -2.23
C VAL A 79 -10.22 10.07 -1.16
N LEU A 80 -10.93 11.12 -1.53
CA LEU A 80 -11.73 11.94 -0.63
C LEU A 80 -13.19 11.48 -0.59
N PRO A 81 -13.88 11.53 0.55
CA PRO A 81 -15.30 11.21 0.66
C PRO A 81 -16.16 11.97 -0.33
N PRO A 82 -17.29 11.37 -0.81
CA PRO A 82 -18.29 12.12 -1.54
C PRO A 82 -18.84 13.27 -0.69
N GLY A 83 -18.83 14.50 -1.23
CA GLY A 83 -19.22 15.70 -0.49
C GLY A 83 -18.20 16.14 0.57
N PHE A 84 -16.92 15.86 0.31
CA PHE A 84 -15.83 16.31 1.17
C PHE A 84 -15.89 17.81 1.46
N ASP A 85 -15.77 18.16 2.74
CA ASP A 85 -15.78 19.53 3.25
C ASP A 85 -14.45 19.80 3.99
N PRO A 86 -13.57 20.65 3.48
CA PRO A 86 -12.26 20.90 4.11
C PRO A 86 -12.32 21.54 5.50
N ALA A 87 -13.49 22.04 5.92
CA ALA A 87 -13.69 22.56 7.27
C ALA A 87 -13.91 21.47 8.33
N LYS A 88 -14.16 20.23 7.90
CA LYS A 88 -14.37 19.06 8.77
C LYS A 88 -13.09 18.28 9.00
N LYS A 89 -13.09 17.44 10.04
CA LYS A 89 -12.01 16.48 10.33
C LYS A 89 -12.39 15.10 9.88
N TYR A 90 -11.46 14.42 9.19
CA TYR A 90 -11.67 13.08 8.67
C TYR A 90 -10.62 12.11 9.21
N PRO A 91 -11.02 10.88 9.57
CA PRO A 91 -10.07 9.81 9.81
C PRO A 91 -9.36 9.46 8.51
N VAL A 92 -8.13 8.95 8.62
CA VAL A 92 -7.29 8.62 7.46
C VAL A 92 -6.91 7.14 7.50
N PHE A 93 -7.16 6.47 6.41
CA PHE A 93 -6.61 5.15 6.09
C PHE A 93 -5.42 5.35 5.16
N GLN A 94 -4.22 5.16 5.68
CA GLN A 94 -3.00 5.20 4.88
C GLN A 94 -2.67 3.77 4.42
N PHE A 95 -2.59 3.57 3.10
CA PHE A 95 -2.11 2.32 2.53
C PHE A 95 -0.66 2.49 2.06
N VAL A 96 0.20 1.53 2.38
CA VAL A 96 1.62 1.57 2.06
C VAL A 96 2.11 0.21 1.56
N TYR A 97 3.00 0.25 0.57
CA TYR A 97 3.86 -0.89 0.27
C TYR A 97 5.30 -0.58 0.70
N GLY A 98 5.90 0.48 0.19
CA GLY A 98 7.20 0.99 0.60
C GLY A 98 8.39 0.25 0.00
N GLY A 99 8.20 -0.96 -0.53
CA GLY A 99 9.26 -1.78 -1.07
C GLY A 99 9.93 -1.18 -2.32
N PRO A 100 11.23 -1.42 -2.52
CA PRO A 100 12.03 -0.75 -3.54
C PRO A 100 11.51 -1.00 -4.95
N GLY A 101 11.37 0.09 -5.72
CA GLY A 101 10.93 0.06 -7.12
C GLY A 101 9.46 -0.33 -7.35
N MET A 102 8.63 -0.31 -6.32
CA MET A 102 7.23 -0.73 -6.38
C MET A 102 6.27 0.42 -6.00
N PRO A 103 6.09 1.43 -6.88
CA PRO A 103 5.18 2.53 -6.60
C PRO A 103 3.72 2.08 -6.59
N LEU A 104 2.96 2.57 -5.61
CA LEU A 104 1.51 2.41 -5.52
C LEU A 104 0.76 3.55 -6.21
N VAL A 105 1.36 4.75 -6.22
CA VAL A 105 0.76 5.94 -6.84
C VAL A 105 0.90 5.85 -8.35
N ARG A 106 -0.20 5.50 -9.02
CA ARG A 106 -0.26 5.31 -10.47
C ARG A 106 -1.58 5.82 -11.02
N ASN A 107 -1.54 6.40 -12.22
CA ASN A 107 -2.77 6.74 -12.94
C ASN A 107 -3.39 5.50 -13.60
N ALA A 108 -3.91 4.62 -12.76
CA ALA A 108 -4.55 3.37 -13.16
C ALA A 108 -5.68 3.01 -12.19
N PHE A 109 -6.72 2.37 -12.69
CA PHE A 109 -7.70 1.70 -11.87
C PHE A 109 -7.17 0.33 -11.45
N ASN A 110 -6.97 0.12 -10.16
CA ASN A 110 -6.45 -1.14 -9.62
C ASN A 110 -7.55 -1.88 -8.81
N PRO A 111 -7.33 -3.15 -8.45
CA PRO A 111 -8.32 -3.93 -7.69
C PRO A 111 -8.74 -3.27 -6.37
N ASP A 112 -7.81 -2.55 -5.71
CA ASP A 112 -8.09 -1.89 -4.43
C ASP A 112 -8.86 -0.58 -4.59
N SER A 113 -9.02 -0.06 -5.83
CA SER A 113 -9.74 1.19 -6.08
C SER A 113 -11.17 1.16 -5.54
N LEU A 114 -11.86 0.02 -5.63
CA LEU A 114 -13.22 -0.14 -5.06
C LEU A 114 -13.20 -0.16 -3.53
N TRP A 115 -12.17 -0.74 -2.91
CA TRP A 115 -11.98 -0.71 -1.48
C TRP A 115 -11.80 0.72 -0.97
N TYR A 116 -10.97 1.51 -1.64
CA TYR A 116 -10.78 2.93 -1.29
C TYR A 116 -12.07 3.74 -1.47
N GLN A 117 -12.87 3.43 -2.50
CA GLN A 117 -14.19 4.06 -2.68
C GLN A 117 -15.20 3.64 -1.60
N PHE A 118 -15.14 2.39 -1.12
CA PHE A 118 -15.94 1.95 0.02
C PHE A 118 -15.58 2.74 1.27
N LEU A 119 -14.29 2.87 1.59
CA LEU A 119 -13.83 3.67 2.74
C LEU A 119 -14.26 5.15 2.62
N ALA A 120 -14.17 5.72 1.41
CA ALA A 120 -14.61 7.09 1.15
C ALA A 120 -16.11 7.28 1.45
N GLN A 121 -16.97 6.29 1.10
CA GLN A 121 -18.40 6.32 1.44
C GLN A 121 -18.66 6.23 2.95
N GLN A 122 -17.73 5.66 3.71
CA GLN A 122 -17.77 5.62 5.18
C GLN A 122 -17.19 6.89 5.84
N GLY A 123 -16.83 7.89 5.03
CA GLY A 123 -16.26 9.14 5.52
C GLY A 123 -14.78 9.05 5.90
N ILE A 124 -14.08 8.01 5.45
CA ILE A 124 -12.65 7.81 5.70
C ILE A 124 -11.88 8.27 4.45
N VAL A 125 -10.89 9.14 4.63
CA VAL A 125 -9.98 9.52 3.54
C VAL A 125 -8.95 8.39 3.37
N THR A 126 -8.79 7.90 2.13
CA THR A 126 -7.63 7.06 1.81
C THR A 126 -6.48 7.93 1.34
N TRP A 127 -5.30 7.69 1.89
CA TRP A 127 -4.07 8.35 1.50
C TRP A 127 -2.96 7.33 1.24
N ILE A 128 -2.26 7.52 0.11
CA ILE A 128 -1.11 6.72 -0.30
C ILE A 128 0.04 7.69 -0.55
N CYS A 129 1.21 7.36 -0.01
CA CYS A 129 2.43 8.13 -0.20
C CYS A 129 3.56 7.15 -0.53
N ASP A 130 4.14 7.28 -1.72
CA ASP A 130 5.30 6.49 -2.10
C ASP A 130 6.56 7.14 -1.53
N ASN A 131 7.28 6.40 -0.67
CA ASN A 131 8.60 6.79 -0.22
C ASN A 131 9.61 6.73 -1.38
N ARG A 132 10.76 7.36 -1.24
CA ARG A 132 11.75 7.49 -2.34
C ARG A 132 12.19 6.16 -2.93
N SER A 133 12.40 5.12 -2.12
CA SER A 133 12.83 3.82 -2.61
C SER A 133 11.75 3.10 -3.43
N ALA A 134 10.47 3.32 -3.12
CA ALA A 134 9.34 2.78 -3.86
C ALA A 134 9.06 3.54 -5.16
N SER A 135 9.45 4.81 -5.26
CA SER A 135 9.01 5.77 -6.27
C SER A 135 9.37 5.46 -7.73
N ALA A 136 10.24 4.47 -7.99
CA ALA A 136 10.79 4.14 -9.32
C ALA A 136 11.48 5.35 -10.03
N LYS A 137 11.95 6.36 -9.27
CA LYS A 137 12.64 7.57 -9.78
C LYS A 137 14.15 7.39 -10.00
N GLY A 138 14.55 6.15 -10.29
CA GLY A 138 15.92 5.80 -10.62
C GLY A 138 16.66 5.08 -9.47
N THR A 139 17.86 4.60 -9.81
CA THR A 139 18.65 3.73 -8.92
C THR A 139 19.06 4.45 -7.63
N ALA A 140 19.43 5.72 -7.71
CA ALA A 140 19.87 6.49 -6.54
C ALA A 140 18.79 6.57 -5.45
N SER A 141 17.51 6.72 -5.83
CA SER A 141 16.41 6.75 -4.88
C SER A 141 16.17 5.38 -4.23
N ALA A 142 16.33 4.29 -5.00
CA ALA A 142 16.20 2.92 -4.48
C ALA A 142 17.36 2.51 -3.57
N GLN A 143 18.57 3.02 -3.82
CA GLN A 143 19.78 2.70 -3.02
C GLN A 143 19.79 3.33 -1.63
N GLY A 144 18.95 4.32 -1.35
CA GLY A 144 18.87 4.97 -0.04
C GLY A 144 18.52 4.04 1.13
N ILE A 145 18.03 2.83 0.83
CA ILE A 145 17.68 1.79 1.80
C ILE A 145 18.75 0.68 1.91
N TYR A 146 19.80 0.73 1.08
CA TYR A 146 20.80 -0.34 1.08
C TYR A 146 21.46 -0.48 2.46
N ARG A 147 21.47 -1.71 2.98
CA ARG A 147 21.91 -2.13 4.30
C ARG A 147 21.09 -1.58 5.50
N ASN A 148 19.97 -0.89 5.25
CA ASN A 148 19.16 -0.26 6.31
C ASN A 148 17.71 -0.10 5.88
N LEU A 149 16.94 -1.21 5.86
CA LEU A 149 15.52 -1.20 5.51
C LEU A 149 14.68 -0.58 6.63
N GLY A 150 13.65 0.16 6.25
CA GLY A 150 12.67 0.77 7.16
C GLY A 150 12.98 2.21 7.55
N ALA A 151 14.25 2.56 7.79
CA ALA A 151 14.63 3.86 8.36
C ALA A 151 14.37 5.04 7.39
N GLN A 152 14.80 4.92 6.12
CA GLN A 152 14.55 5.97 5.13
C GLN A 152 13.08 6.05 4.75
N GLU A 153 12.43 4.90 4.61
CA GLU A 153 10.99 4.81 4.34
C GLU A 153 10.19 5.52 5.45
N LEU A 154 10.54 5.28 6.72
CA LEU A 154 9.89 5.93 7.84
C LEU A 154 10.06 7.46 7.80
N ARG A 155 11.26 7.96 7.48
CA ARG A 155 11.51 9.40 7.35
C ARG A 155 10.61 10.03 6.28
N ASP A 156 10.54 9.41 5.10
CA ASP A 156 9.71 9.89 4.02
C ASP A 156 8.21 9.87 4.37
N GLN A 157 7.75 8.80 5.04
CA GLN A 157 6.36 8.70 5.47
C GLN A 157 6.01 9.74 6.55
N LEU A 158 6.93 10.04 7.46
CA LEU A 158 6.73 11.09 8.46
C LEU A 158 6.69 12.49 7.82
N ASP A 159 7.47 12.74 6.77
CA ASP A 159 7.40 13.99 6.00
C ASP A 159 6.05 14.11 5.27
N GLY A 160 5.56 13.00 4.69
CA GLY A 160 4.23 12.94 4.14
C GLY A 160 3.13 13.22 5.17
N LEU A 161 3.24 12.66 6.39
CA LEU A 161 2.30 12.95 7.49
C LEU A 161 2.35 14.41 7.93
N ALA A 162 3.52 15.05 7.92
CA ALA A 162 3.64 16.47 8.22
C ALA A 162 2.86 17.33 7.20
N TRP A 163 2.97 17.00 5.92
CA TRP A 163 2.15 17.62 4.87
C TRP A 163 0.65 17.38 5.11
N LEU A 164 0.25 16.14 5.40
CA LEU A 164 -1.15 15.78 5.64
C LEU A 164 -1.73 16.58 6.81
N LYS A 165 -0.97 16.74 7.89
CA LYS A 165 -1.32 17.56 9.05
C LYS A 165 -1.57 19.03 8.65
N ALA A 166 -0.74 19.57 7.76
CA ALA A 166 -0.84 20.95 7.29
C ALA A 166 -2.12 21.22 6.46
N GLN A 167 -2.76 20.18 5.92
CA GLN A 167 -4.01 20.32 5.17
C GLN A 167 -5.21 20.74 6.05
N GLY A 168 -5.13 20.60 7.34
CA GLY A 168 -6.14 21.04 8.28
C GLY A 168 -7.35 20.11 8.44
N TRP A 169 -7.74 19.35 7.44
CA TRP A 169 -8.89 18.43 7.48
C TRP A 169 -8.56 17.03 8.00
N ALA A 170 -7.30 16.59 7.99
CA ALA A 170 -6.92 15.29 8.52
C ALA A 170 -6.99 15.28 10.05
N ASP A 171 -7.62 14.24 10.61
CA ASP A 171 -7.60 13.98 12.03
C ASP A 171 -6.36 13.16 12.38
N MET A 172 -5.33 13.84 12.85
CA MET A 172 -4.04 13.20 13.17
C MET A 172 -4.11 12.21 14.34
N GLY A 173 -5.18 12.27 15.14
CA GLY A 173 -5.46 11.29 16.21
C GLY A 173 -6.13 10.02 15.71
N ARG A 174 -6.59 10.00 14.44
CA ARG A 174 -7.30 8.88 13.82
C ARG A 174 -6.67 8.52 12.46
N ILE A 175 -5.42 8.04 12.51
CA ILE A 175 -4.71 7.55 11.32
C ILE A 175 -4.41 6.06 11.49
N ALA A 176 -4.88 5.25 10.55
CA ALA A 176 -4.52 3.84 10.41
C ALA A 176 -3.49 3.67 9.31
N LEU A 177 -2.42 2.92 9.57
CA LEU A 177 -1.45 2.46 8.57
C LEU A 177 -1.75 1.01 8.21
N CYS A 178 -1.88 0.71 6.94
CA CYS A 178 -2.15 -0.64 6.44
C CYS A 178 -1.15 -0.99 5.36
N GLY A 179 -0.55 -2.17 5.45
CA GLY A 179 0.35 -2.66 4.42
C GLY A 179 0.35 -4.17 4.30
N TYR A 180 0.72 -4.65 3.11
CA TYR A 180 0.80 -6.05 2.76
C TYR A 180 2.24 -6.44 2.42
N SER A 181 2.71 -7.63 2.85
CA SER A 181 4.05 -8.13 2.53
C SER A 181 5.14 -7.16 3.02
N TYR A 182 5.95 -6.58 2.13
CA TYR A 182 6.87 -5.49 2.51
C TYR A 182 6.14 -4.34 3.20
N GLY A 183 4.92 -4.00 2.76
CA GLY A 183 4.09 -3.00 3.43
C GLY A 183 3.64 -3.44 4.83
N GLY A 184 3.46 -4.74 5.04
CA GLY A 184 3.23 -5.33 6.37
C GLY A 184 4.46 -5.18 7.26
N PHE A 185 5.66 -5.48 6.73
CA PHE A 185 6.93 -5.17 7.38
C PHE A 185 7.02 -3.69 7.75
N PHE A 186 6.81 -2.82 6.77
CA PHE A 186 6.91 -1.38 7.01
C PHE A 186 5.90 -0.89 8.06
N THR A 187 4.67 -1.42 8.05
CA THR A 187 3.67 -1.10 9.07
C THR A 187 4.15 -1.52 10.47
N ALA A 188 4.69 -2.73 10.61
CA ALA A 188 5.28 -3.20 11.87
C ALA A 188 6.46 -2.31 12.30
N TYR A 189 7.37 -2.02 11.38
CA TYR A 189 8.51 -1.14 11.60
C TYR A 189 8.07 0.26 12.04
N ALA A 190 7.12 0.86 11.33
CA ALA A 190 6.65 2.20 11.63
C ALA A 190 6.02 2.33 13.03
N LEU A 191 5.24 1.32 13.46
CA LEU A 191 4.60 1.35 14.78
C LEU A 191 5.55 0.96 15.92
N THR A 192 6.65 0.27 15.64
CA THR A 192 7.69 -0.02 16.65
C THR A 192 8.73 1.10 16.77
N HIS A 193 8.82 2.01 15.78
CA HIS A 193 9.81 3.11 15.74
C HIS A 193 9.19 4.50 15.79
N SER A 194 7.83 4.62 15.77
CA SER A 194 7.14 5.91 15.78
C SER A 194 5.76 5.80 16.45
N LYS A 195 5.27 6.91 16.99
CA LYS A 195 3.92 7.05 17.57
C LYS A 195 2.96 7.81 16.65
N ALA A 196 3.30 7.96 15.37
CA ALA A 196 2.55 8.79 14.44
C ALA A 196 1.20 8.18 14.01
N TRP A 197 1.05 6.86 14.13
CA TRP A 197 -0.17 6.15 13.74
C TRP A 197 -0.91 5.59 14.95
N LYS A 198 -2.23 5.66 14.90
CA LYS A 198 -3.12 5.13 15.94
C LYS A 198 -3.31 3.62 15.79
N LEU A 199 -3.41 3.16 14.56
CA LEU A 199 -3.70 1.77 14.21
C LEU A 199 -2.68 1.26 13.19
N GLY A 200 -2.33 -0.03 13.27
CA GLY A 200 -1.54 -0.76 12.29
C GLY A 200 -2.26 -2.01 11.80
N ILE A 201 -2.32 -2.21 10.48
CA ILE A 201 -2.83 -3.44 9.87
C ILE A 201 -1.70 -4.06 9.06
N MET A 202 -1.22 -5.19 9.53
CA MET A 202 -0.03 -5.89 9.02
C MET A 202 -0.48 -7.18 8.35
N ALA A 203 -0.60 -7.18 7.03
CA ALA A 203 -0.94 -8.37 6.30
C ALA A 203 0.33 -9.03 5.74
N ALA A 204 0.51 -10.32 6.05
CA ALA A 204 1.69 -11.12 5.69
C ALA A 204 3.03 -10.38 5.93
N PRO A 205 3.28 -9.81 7.13
CA PRO A 205 4.46 -9.00 7.40
C PRO A 205 5.74 -9.85 7.45
N VAL A 206 6.85 -9.33 6.89
CA VAL A 206 8.19 -9.76 7.30
C VAL A 206 8.52 -9.05 8.61
N VAL A 207 8.93 -9.76 9.64
CA VAL A 207 9.31 -9.17 10.94
C VAL A 207 10.74 -9.48 11.34
N ASP A 208 11.34 -10.48 10.68
CA ASP A 208 12.74 -10.82 10.76
C ASP A 208 13.25 -11.20 9.36
N TRP A 209 14.21 -10.45 8.84
CA TRP A 209 14.76 -10.64 7.51
C TRP A 209 15.64 -11.88 7.36
N HIS A 210 16.12 -12.49 8.46
CA HIS A 210 16.80 -13.78 8.43
C HIS A 210 15.87 -14.94 8.01
N LEU A 211 14.54 -14.74 8.13
CA LEU A 211 13.51 -15.71 7.80
C LEU A 211 12.88 -15.47 6.42
N TYR A 212 13.44 -14.58 5.62
CA TYR A 212 13.00 -14.32 4.25
C TYR A 212 14.03 -14.84 3.25
N ASP A 213 13.67 -14.93 1.95
CA ASP A 213 14.57 -15.49 0.95
C ASP A 213 15.86 -14.67 0.80
N SER A 214 16.99 -15.37 0.55
CA SER A 214 18.32 -14.78 0.46
C SER A 214 18.46 -13.88 -0.79
N ILE A 215 17.83 -14.24 -1.91
CA ILE A 215 17.94 -13.47 -3.17
C ILE A 215 17.44 -12.04 -2.98
N TYR A 216 16.33 -11.88 -2.28
CA TYR A 216 15.78 -10.56 -1.97
C TYR A 216 16.54 -9.89 -0.83
N THR A 217 16.69 -10.61 0.28
CA THR A 217 17.23 -10.04 1.54
C THR A 217 18.66 -9.57 1.36
N GLU A 218 19.55 -10.42 0.85
CA GLU A 218 20.96 -10.09 0.66
C GLU A 218 21.20 -9.00 -0.38
N ARG A 219 20.31 -8.90 -1.38
CA ARG A 219 20.33 -7.80 -2.35
C ARG A 219 20.23 -6.43 -1.68
N TYR A 220 19.45 -6.31 -0.60
CA TYR A 220 19.18 -5.04 0.05
C TYR A 220 19.91 -4.87 1.38
N LEU A 221 20.15 -5.95 2.12
CA LEU A 221 20.85 -5.90 3.42
C LEU A 221 22.29 -6.39 3.38
N GLY A 222 22.74 -7.08 2.32
CA GLY A 222 23.99 -7.81 2.27
C GLY A 222 23.91 -9.13 3.02
N LEU A 223 25.03 -9.82 3.18
CA LEU A 223 25.08 -11.05 3.98
C LEU A 223 24.83 -10.73 5.47
N PRO A 224 24.19 -11.63 6.23
CA PRO A 224 23.94 -11.40 7.65
C PRO A 224 25.21 -11.14 8.46
N GLU A 225 26.30 -11.87 8.17
CA GLU A 225 27.61 -11.73 8.82
C GLU A 225 28.28 -10.39 8.49
N ASP A 226 28.00 -9.79 7.32
CA ASP A 226 28.56 -8.51 6.89
C ASP A 226 27.76 -7.30 7.36
N ASN A 227 26.52 -7.51 7.84
CA ASN A 227 25.63 -6.43 8.25
C ASN A 227 24.69 -6.82 9.41
N PRO A 228 25.20 -7.41 10.51
CA PRO A 228 24.34 -7.84 11.62
C PRO A 228 23.53 -6.70 12.22
N ASP A 229 24.12 -5.50 12.35
CA ASP A 229 23.42 -4.32 12.88
C ASP A 229 22.28 -3.87 11.97
N GLY A 230 22.44 -3.96 10.65
CA GLY A 230 21.40 -3.63 9.69
C GLY A 230 20.21 -4.60 9.72
N TYR A 231 20.48 -5.89 9.91
CA TYR A 231 19.44 -6.90 10.10
C TYR A 231 18.67 -6.67 11.41
N ALA A 232 19.39 -6.42 12.52
CA ALA A 232 18.76 -6.11 13.81
C ALA A 232 17.92 -4.81 13.73
N ALA A 233 18.48 -3.73 13.16
CA ALA A 233 17.79 -2.46 13.01
C ALA A 233 16.55 -2.54 12.10
N ALA A 234 16.57 -3.43 11.10
CA ALA A 234 15.46 -3.67 10.20
C ALA A 234 14.43 -4.71 10.72
N SER A 235 14.57 -5.17 11.98
CA SER A 235 13.70 -6.20 12.56
C SER A 235 12.62 -5.59 13.47
N PRO A 236 11.35 -5.52 13.04
CA PRO A 236 10.26 -5.22 13.96
C PRO A 236 10.14 -6.19 15.12
N LEU A 237 10.63 -7.44 14.95
CA LEU A 237 10.62 -8.46 15.99
C LEU A 237 11.50 -8.04 17.18
N GLU A 238 12.71 -7.53 16.91
CA GLU A 238 13.62 -7.01 17.94
C GLU A 238 13.04 -5.77 18.65
N ALA A 239 12.27 -4.98 17.93
CA ALA A 239 11.66 -3.75 18.45
C ALA A 239 10.23 -3.95 18.98
N ALA A 240 9.71 -5.18 19.08
CA ALA A 240 8.31 -5.47 19.39
C ALA A 240 7.82 -4.82 20.71
N ALA A 241 8.67 -4.73 21.72
CA ALA A 241 8.34 -4.08 23.00
C ALA A 241 8.03 -2.57 22.87
N ASN A 242 8.47 -1.93 21.80
CA ASN A 242 8.24 -0.51 21.54
C ASN A 242 6.95 -0.24 20.76
N LEU A 243 6.17 -1.28 20.45
CA LEU A 243 4.94 -1.14 19.63
C LEU A 243 4.02 -0.07 20.21
N SER A 244 3.62 0.86 19.36
CA SER A 244 2.67 1.91 19.68
C SER A 244 1.36 1.73 18.89
N GLY A 245 0.23 2.09 19.51
CA GLY A 245 -1.09 1.94 18.88
C GLY A 245 -1.63 0.51 18.96
N GLN A 246 -2.80 0.32 18.36
CA GLN A 246 -3.43 -1.00 18.25
C GLN A 246 -3.10 -1.62 16.90
N VAL A 247 -2.95 -2.94 16.85
CA VAL A 247 -2.56 -3.62 15.61
C VAL A 247 -3.46 -4.81 15.31
N LEU A 248 -3.58 -5.13 14.02
CA LEU A 248 -4.20 -6.34 13.49
C LEU A 248 -3.17 -7.04 12.61
N LEU A 249 -2.94 -8.32 12.87
CA LEU A 249 -2.19 -9.23 12.01
C LEU A 249 -3.15 -10.04 11.14
N ILE A 250 -2.80 -10.22 9.85
CA ILE A 250 -3.55 -11.09 8.93
C ILE A 250 -2.54 -11.93 8.15
N HIS A 251 -2.75 -13.27 8.06
CA HIS A 251 -1.81 -14.13 7.35
C HIS A 251 -2.50 -15.34 6.71
N GLY A 252 -2.08 -15.69 5.48
CA GLY A 252 -2.48 -16.92 4.82
C GLY A 252 -1.75 -18.13 5.41
N THR A 253 -2.47 -19.23 5.67
CA THR A 253 -1.83 -20.41 6.31
C THR A 253 -0.95 -21.22 5.37
N LEU A 254 -1.06 -21.02 4.04
CA LEU A 254 -0.23 -21.62 3.01
C LEU A 254 0.63 -20.58 2.29
N ASP A 255 1.03 -19.51 3.00
CA ASP A 255 1.88 -18.47 2.43
C ASP A 255 3.28 -19.04 2.15
N GLU A 256 3.54 -19.18 0.87
CA GLU A 256 4.77 -19.77 0.30
C GLU A 256 5.90 -18.74 0.14
N ASN A 257 5.60 -17.45 0.31
CA ASN A 257 6.54 -16.34 0.14
C ASN A 257 7.00 -15.81 1.51
N VAL A 258 6.08 -15.24 2.28
CA VAL A 258 6.33 -14.84 3.67
C VAL A 258 5.68 -15.87 4.58
N HIS A 259 6.48 -16.78 5.12
CA HIS A 259 5.95 -17.88 5.93
C HIS A 259 5.17 -17.37 7.15
N PRO A 260 4.01 -17.96 7.51
CA PRO A 260 3.17 -17.51 8.63
C PRO A 260 3.88 -17.47 9.98
N GLN A 261 4.98 -18.19 10.11
CA GLN A 261 5.89 -18.13 11.27
C GLN A 261 6.27 -16.69 11.63
N GLN A 262 6.45 -15.82 10.65
CA GLN A 262 6.76 -14.40 10.85
C GLN A 262 5.72 -13.72 11.77
N SER A 263 4.43 -13.84 11.43
CA SER A 263 3.35 -13.30 12.27
C SER A 263 3.24 -13.95 13.64
N ILE A 264 3.50 -15.26 13.72
CA ILE A 264 3.45 -16.01 14.99
C ILE A 264 4.58 -15.56 15.93
N LEU A 265 5.80 -15.39 15.41
CA LEU A 265 6.94 -14.89 16.19
C LEU A 265 6.73 -13.46 16.67
N PHE A 266 6.14 -12.60 15.82
CA PHE A 266 5.84 -11.23 16.23
C PHE A 266 4.77 -11.21 17.33
N LEU A 267 3.74 -12.03 17.23
CA LEU A 267 2.72 -12.16 18.27
C LEU A 267 3.31 -12.66 19.59
N ASP A 268 4.19 -13.66 19.55
CA ASP A 268 4.90 -14.17 20.74
C ASP A 268 5.76 -13.07 21.39
N ALA A 269 6.51 -12.31 20.58
CA ALA A 269 7.31 -11.20 21.08
C ALA A 269 6.46 -10.08 21.72
N LEU A 270 5.30 -9.75 21.13
CA LEU A 270 4.34 -8.82 21.70
C LEU A 270 3.81 -9.32 23.05
N GLN A 271 3.42 -10.59 23.13
CA GLN A 271 2.93 -11.20 24.38
C GLN A 271 3.99 -11.20 25.49
N LYS A 272 5.26 -11.50 25.15
CA LYS A 272 6.39 -11.39 26.09
C LYS A 272 6.61 -9.97 26.58
N ALA A 273 6.27 -8.96 25.78
CA ALA A 273 6.30 -7.56 26.16
C ALA A 273 5.03 -7.08 26.91
N GLY A 274 4.08 -7.97 27.21
CA GLY A 274 2.80 -7.63 27.84
C GLY A 274 1.80 -6.94 26.91
N LEU A 275 2.02 -7.03 25.60
CA LEU A 275 1.15 -6.47 24.57
C LEU A 275 0.31 -7.59 23.92
N SER A 276 -0.80 -7.22 23.30
CA SER A 276 -1.65 -8.17 22.57
C SER A 276 -2.05 -7.63 21.21
N ALA A 277 -2.19 -8.54 20.26
CA ALA A 277 -2.69 -8.23 18.92
C ALA A 277 -3.62 -9.35 18.44
N PRO A 278 -4.77 -9.06 17.81
CA PRO A 278 -5.52 -10.07 17.09
C PRO A 278 -4.75 -10.55 15.87
N LEU A 279 -4.83 -11.85 15.59
CA LEU A 279 -4.33 -12.48 14.38
C LEU A 279 -5.49 -13.16 13.64
N THR A 280 -5.78 -12.69 12.43
CA THR A 280 -6.71 -13.35 11.51
C THR A 280 -5.90 -14.29 10.60
N LEU A 281 -6.18 -15.57 10.67
CA LEU A 281 -5.66 -16.54 9.72
C LEU A 281 -6.63 -16.71 8.55
N LEU A 282 -6.09 -16.84 7.34
CA LEU A 282 -6.82 -17.15 6.11
C LEU A 282 -6.50 -18.61 5.72
N PRO A 283 -7.29 -19.59 6.18
CA PRO A 283 -7.01 -21.01 5.97
C PRO A 283 -6.95 -21.38 4.49
N GLY A 284 -5.86 -22.00 4.04
CA GLY A 284 -5.66 -22.40 2.65
C GLY A 284 -5.27 -21.27 1.69
N SER A 285 -5.10 -20.04 2.18
CA SER A 285 -4.60 -18.92 1.36
C SER A 285 -3.07 -18.93 1.29
N GLY A 286 -2.52 -18.78 0.09
CA GLY A 286 -1.11 -18.44 -0.14
C GLY A 286 -0.84 -16.96 0.10
N HIS A 287 0.36 -16.50 -0.35
CA HIS A 287 0.81 -15.11 -0.12
C HIS A 287 -0.18 -14.07 -0.62
N ARG A 288 -0.83 -14.30 -1.77
CA ARG A 288 -1.87 -13.41 -2.31
C ARG A 288 -3.23 -14.11 -2.25
N PRO A 289 -4.16 -13.67 -1.38
CA PRO A 289 -5.53 -14.17 -1.41
C PRO A 289 -6.14 -13.95 -2.80
N ARG A 290 -6.63 -15.04 -3.42
CA ARG A 290 -7.26 -14.98 -4.75
C ARG A 290 -8.69 -15.46 -4.74
N ALA A 291 -8.98 -16.42 -3.85
CA ALA A 291 -10.33 -16.95 -3.73
C ALA A 291 -11.27 -15.90 -3.11
N PRO A 292 -12.52 -15.76 -3.64
CA PRO A 292 -13.46 -14.76 -3.16
C PRO A 292 -13.67 -14.79 -1.64
N GLN A 293 -13.73 -15.95 -1.02
CA GLN A 293 -13.88 -16.09 0.43
C GLN A 293 -12.68 -15.55 1.21
N HIS A 294 -11.44 -15.69 0.68
CA HIS A 294 -10.24 -15.15 1.32
C HIS A 294 -10.17 -13.63 1.17
N LEU A 295 -10.53 -13.09 0.00
CA LEU A 295 -10.62 -11.65 -0.20
C LEU A 295 -11.70 -11.04 0.70
N TRP A 296 -12.86 -11.68 0.81
CA TRP A 296 -13.91 -11.25 1.71
C TRP A 296 -13.44 -11.23 3.16
N ALA A 297 -12.84 -12.33 3.65
CA ALA A 297 -12.34 -12.43 5.02
C ALA A 297 -11.24 -11.37 5.30
N LEU A 298 -10.33 -11.11 4.33
CA LEU A 298 -9.31 -10.07 4.43
C LEU A 298 -9.94 -8.69 4.63
N TYR A 299 -10.79 -8.24 3.69
CA TYR A 299 -11.39 -6.91 3.74
C TYR A 299 -12.36 -6.75 4.89
N GLN A 300 -13.11 -7.80 5.25
CA GLN A 300 -13.99 -7.79 6.42
C GLN A 300 -13.18 -7.61 7.71
N SER A 301 -12.08 -8.34 7.89
CA SER A 301 -11.23 -8.20 9.08
C SER A 301 -10.64 -6.80 9.19
N ILE A 302 -10.17 -6.23 8.06
CA ILE A 302 -9.68 -4.85 8.01
C ILE A 302 -10.79 -3.87 8.38
N TRP A 303 -11.99 -4.02 7.78
CA TRP A 303 -13.12 -3.14 8.03
C TRP A 303 -13.57 -3.17 9.49
N GLU A 304 -13.76 -4.37 10.05
CA GLU A 304 -14.19 -4.51 11.45
C GLU A 304 -13.18 -3.88 12.41
N PHE A 305 -11.88 -4.04 12.14
CA PHE A 305 -10.84 -3.43 12.96
C PHE A 305 -10.84 -1.91 12.85
N LEU A 306 -10.95 -1.35 11.64
CA LEU A 306 -11.06 0.08 11.42
C LEU A 306 -12.31 0.66 12.09
N HIS A 307 -13.47 0.05 11.86
CA HIS A 307 -14.76 0.55 12.36
C HIS A 307 -14.85 0.61 13.88
N ARG A 308 -14.13 -0.28 14.58
CA ARG A 308 -14.10 -0.31 16.05
C ARG A 308 -13.10 0.67 16.65
N ASN A 309 -12.04 1.02 15.95
CA ASN A 309 -10.87 1.66 16.57
C ASN A 309 -10.47 2.99 15.92
N LEU A 310 -10.93 3.29 14.71
CA LEU A 310 -10.66 4.52 13.97
C LEU A 310 -11.83 5.50 14.12
#